data_6303d0c9bc3509345da6b0263c3c391b
#
_entry.id   6303d0c9bc3509345da6b0263c3c391b
#
_cell.length_a   1.000
_cell.length_b   1.000
_cell.length_c   1.000
_cell.angle_alpha   90.00
_cell.angle_beta   90.00
_cell.angle_gamma   90.00
#
_symmetry.space_group_name_H-M   'P 1'
#
loop_
_entity.id
_entity.type
_entity.pdbx_description
1 polymer ?
#
loop_
_entity_poly.entity_id
_entity_poly.type
_entity_poly.pdbx_seq_one_letter_code
_entity_poly.pdbx_strand_id
1 'polypeptide(L)'
;MEYRQAHFLDAHRRNMPGHSFEPIRGNLERFCFVSSKLENELGDPIEREVLVHIPPNSNGPLPCIIYLAPFTGTGFARANWRAFNETLPQRHERLVAEGKMTPAILVMPDTFTSLGGNQFIDSDILGKWGSWLREDLRDELNSRYDISGFGLVGKSSGGYGALVRGMLDDSWDAVACHSGDCGFEVVFGIEMASTLTQIMAHGGEKKFLEYVKDTPSLKGDDFHTLMFLAMAATYSDGTLPVDLNCKFDDEKWAEWKSWDPLTLIESYQNLPPCWIDVGDRDQYNIHYGLRQLHNRMAELGIAHEWEEFSGTHSGIDYRLDLSLPWLVSQIQSAS
;
A
#
# COMPACT_ATOMS: atom_id res chain seq x y z
N MET A 1 20.77 24.43 -23.97
CA MET A 1 19.49 24.22 -23.26
C MET A 1 19.71 23.87 -21.78
N GLU A 2 20.70 23.06 -21.44
CA GLU A 2 21.05 22.67 -20.05
C GLU A 2 21.41 23.85 -19.11
N TYR A 3 22.13 24.85 -19.63
CA TYR A 3 22.56 25.98 -18.81
C TYR A 3 21.39 26.89 -18.33
N ARG A 4 20.32 27.01 -19.13
CA ARG A 4 19.10 27.74 -18.73
C ARG A 4 18.27 26.98 -17.72
N GLN A 5 18.27 25.66 -17.78
CA GLN A 5 17.50 24.81 -16.89
C GLN A 5 18.15 24.78 -15.49
N ALA A 6 19.47 24.67 -15.40
CA ALA A 6 20.21 24.75 -14.14
C ALA A 6 20.04 26.13 -13.46
N HIS A 7 20.08 27.24 -14.24
CA HIS A 7 19.89 28.59 -13.72
C HIS A 7 18.44 28.84 -13.24
N PHE A 8 17.46 28.25 -13.90
CA PHE A 8 16.06 28.35 -13.49
C PHE A 8 15.82 27.58 -12.18
N LEU A 9 16.35 26.37 -12.05
CA LEU A 9 16.26 25.58 -10.84
C LEU A 9 16.96 26.26 -9.64
N ASP A 10 18.12 26.87 -9.86
CA ASP A 10 18.85 27.61 -8.83
C ASP A 10 18.12 28.89 -8.40
N ALA A 11 17.52 29.62 -9.31
CA ALA A 11 16.72 30.80 -9.01
C ALA A 11 15.43 30.42 -8.26
N HIS A 12 14.81 29.30 -8.63
CA HIS A 12 13.63 28.78 -7.95
C HIS A 12 13.93 28.34 -6.53
N ARG A 13 15.07 27.66 -6.29
CA ARG A 13 15.54 27.28 -4.96
C ARG A 13 15.76 28.47 -4.02
N ARG A 14 16.31 29.58 -4.52
CA ARG A 14 16.57 30.78 -3.70
C ARG A 14 15.30 31.42 -3.15
N ASN A 15 14.15 31.16 -3.78
CA ASN A 15 12.86 31.72 -3.41
C ASN A 15 11.95 30.72 -2.69
N MET A 16 12.39 29.46 -2.51
CA MET A 16 11.61 28.47 -1.78
C MET A 16 11.94 28.53 -0.27
N PRO A 17 10.95 28.31 0.59
CA PRO A 17 11.19 28.14 2.02
C PRO A 17 12.20 27.02 2.28
N GLY A 18 12.92 27.07 3.43
CA GLY A 18 13.97 26.12 3.79
C GLY A 18 13.56 24.64 3.94
N HIS A 19 12.42 24.25 3.41
CA HIS A 19 11.88 22.88 3.35
C HIS A 19 11.78 22.34 1.91
N SER A 20 12.51 22.93 0.97
CA SER A 20 12.60 22.43 -0.39
C SER A 20 13.50 21.20 -0.44
N PHE A 21 13.04 20.16 -1.07
CA PHE A 21 13.81 18.95 -1.34
C PHE A 21 14.44 19.03 -2.73
N GLU A 22 15.55 18.31 -2.94
CA GLU A 22 16.21 18.26 -4.24
C GLU A 22 15.22 17.77 -5.32
N PRO A 23 15.18 18.43 -6.49
CA PRO A 23 14.41 17.91 -7.62
C PRO A 23 14.99 16.58 -8.06
N ILE A 24 14.16 15.67 -8.51
CA ILE A 24 14.60 14.43 -9.13
C ILE A 24 15.40 14.73 -10.40
N ARG A 25 16.48 13.98 -10.61
CA ARG A 25 17.35 14.02 -11.79
C ARG A 25 17.24 12.75 -12.61
N GLY A 26 16.70 11.70 -12.00
CA GLY A 26 16.42 10.43 -12.61
C GLY A 26 15.23 10.50 -13.56
N ASN A 27 14.91 9.36 -14.15
CA ASN A 27 13.83 9.23 -15.09
C ASN A 27 12.52 8.93 -14.35
N LEU A 28 11.48 9.71 -14.59
CA LEU A 28 10.12 9.42 -14.13
C LEU A 28 9.26 9.11 -15.35
N GLU A 29 9.04 7.84 -15.58
CA GLU A 29 8.27 7.31 -16.70
C GLU A 29 6.82 7.08 -16.31
N ARG A 30 5.96 7.06 -17.31
CA ARG A 30 4.53 6.82 -17.16
C ARG A 30 4.04 5.97 -18.33
N PHE A 31 3.36 4.89 -18.00
CA PHE A 31 2.70 4.05 -19.00
C PHE A 31 1.37 3.52 -18.46
N CYS A 32 0.50 3.05 -19.34
CA CYS A 32 -0.72 2.34 -18.96
C CYS A 32 -0.83 1.04 -19.73
N PHE A 33 -1.56 0.10 -19.15
CA PHE A 33 -1.89 -1.16 -19.79
C PHE A 33 -3.24 -1.70 -19.29
N VAL A 34 -3.87 -2.52 -20.12
CA VAL A 34 -5.16 -3.14 -19.86
C VAL A 34 -4.95 -4.53 -19.28
N SER A 35 -5.72 -4.87 -18.24
CA SER A 35 -5.73 -6.21 -17.69
C SER A 35 -7.15 -6.71 -17.44
N SER A 36 -7.51 -7.84 -18.02
CA SER A 36 -8.79 -8.50 -17.76
C SER A 36 -8.94 -9.01 -16.32
N LYS A 37 -7.83 -9.16 -15.56
CA LYS A 37 -7.89 -9.49 -14.14
C LYS A 37 -8.57 -8.40 -13.31
N LEU A 38 -8.59 -7.16 -13.80
CA LEU A 38 -9.24 -6.04 -13.14
C LEU A 38 -10.69 -5.82 -13.58
N GLU A 39 -11.30 -6.75 -14.33
CA GLU A 39 -12.74 -6.75 -14.51
C GLU A 39 -13.43 -6.80 -13.15
N ASN A 40 -14.44 -5.94 -12.94
CA ASN A 40 -15.03 -5.69 -11.63
C ASN A 40 -16.51 -5.28 -11.75
N GLU A 41 -17.27 -5.41 -10.67
CA GLU A 41 -18.70 -5.05 -10.66
C GLU A 41 -18.94 -3.54 -10.48
N LEU A 42 -17.92 -2.77 -10.09
CA LEU A 42 -18.04 -1.33 -9.85
C LEU A 42 -18.04 -0.51 -11.15
N GLY A 43 -17.59 -1.10 -12.27
CA GLY A 43 -17.38 -0.39 -13.53
C GLY A 43 -16.12 0.47 -13.53
N ASP A 44 -15.18 0.21 -12.63
CA ASP A 44 -13.87 0.87 -12.60
C ASP A 44 -13.04 0.47 -13.83
N PRO A 45 -12.16 1.37 -14.33
CA PRO A 45 -11.31 1.07 -15.46
C PRO A 45 -10.42 -0.16 -15.25
N ILE A 46 -10.32 -1.00 -16.26
CA ILE A 46 -9.38 -2.14 -16.29
C ILE A 46 -8.01 -1.74 -16.88
N GLU A 47 -7.93 -0.56 -17.50
CA GLU A 47 -6.67 0.09 -17.86
C GLU A 47 -6.12 0.83 -16.64
N ARG A 48 -4.88 0.50 -16.25
CA ARG A 48 -4.23 1.14 -15.12
C ARG A 48 -2.94 1.79 -15.51
N GLU A 49 -2.72 2.94 -14.90
CA GLU A 49 -1.53 3.73 -15.11
C GLU A 49 -0.46 3.39 -14.07
N VAL A 50 0.79 3.39 -14.50
CA VAL A 50 1.93 3.06 -13.66
C VAL A 50 2.99 4.16 -13.80
N LEU A 51 3.43 4.72 -12.68
CA LEU A 51 4.60 5.58 -12.61
C LEU A 51 5.81 4.75 -12.22
N VAL A 52 6.93 4.97 -12.92
CA VAL A 52 8.21 4.31 -12.65
C VAL A 52 9.30 5.34 -12.51
N HIS A 53 10.04 5.31 -11.40
CA HIS A 53 11.20 6.16 -11.19
C HIS A 53 12.48 5.33 -11.19
N ILE A 54 13.45 5.76 -12.01
CA ILE A 54 14.78 5.17 -12.12
C ILE A 54 15.80 6.27 -11.79
N PRO A 55 16.66 6.09 -10.78
CA PRO A 55 17.68 7.07 -10.42
C PRO A 55 18.70 7.28 -11.54
N PRO A 56 19.40 8.44 -11.57
CA PRO A 56 20.42 8.69 -12.58
C PRO A 56 21.58 7.69 -12.46
N ASN A 57 22.23 7.40 -13.59
CA ASN A 57 23.39 6.49 -13.67
C ASN A 57 23.11 5.03 -13.24
N SER A 58 21.86 4.60 -13.31
CA SER A 58 21.48 3.19 -13.10
C SER A 58 21.84 2.35 -14.32
N ASN A 59 22.53 1.23 -14.13
CA ASN A 59 22.97 0.34 -15.20
C ASN A 59 22.82 -1.13 -14.79
N GLY A 60 22.54 -1.99 -15.77
CA GLY A 60 22.39 -3.44 -15.60
C GLY A 60 21.05 -3.83 -14.97
N PRO A 61 20.88 -5.11 -14.61
CA PRO A 61 19.71 -5.58 -13.91
C PRO A 61 19.55 -4.86 -12.55
N LEU A 62 18.36 -4.35 -12.26
CA LEU A 62 18.08 -3.60 -11.05
C LEU A 62 17.01 -4.29 -10.19
N PRO A 63 17.11 -4.24 -8.86
CA PRO A 63 15.99 -4.54 -7.98
C PRO A 63 14.78 -3.68 -8.32
N CYS A 64 13.58 -4.25 -8.28
CA CYS A 64 12.34 -3.56 -8.53
C CYS A 64 11.49 -3.53 -7.26
N ILE A 65 11.15 -2.34 -6.78
CA ILE A 65 10.30 -2.11 -5.62
C ILE A 65 8.94 -1.60 -6.09
N ILE A 66 7.87 -2.32 -5.78
CA ILE A 66 6.50 -1.89 -6.06
C ILE A 66 5.90 -1.31 -4.78
N TYR A 67 5.52 -0.04 -4.83
CA TYR A 67 4.87 0.65 -3.72
C TYR A 67 3.35 0.46 -3.79
N LEU A 68 2.78 -0.13 -2.76
CA LEU A 68 1.35 -0.32 -2.59
C LEU A 68 0.75 0.84 -1.78
N ALA A 69 -0.21 1.53 -2.38
CA ALA A 69 -0.82 2.72 -1.79
C ALA A 69 -1.74 2.36 -0.59
N PRO A 70 -1.84 3.25 0.42
CA PRO A 70 -2.84 3.12 1.47
C PRO A 70 -4.25 3.38 0.93
N PHE A 71 -5.28 3.07 1.71
CA PHE A 71 -6.66 3.45 1.40
C PHE A 71 -6.75 4.96 1.13
N THR A 72 -7.58 5.36 0.15
CA THR A 72 -7.66 6.71 -0.43
C THR A 72 -6.38 7.23 -1.10
N GLY A 73 -5.38 6.37 -1.26
CA GLY A 73 -4.14 6.69 -1.94
C GLY A 73 -4.04 6.10 -3.34
N THR A 74 -3.07 6.59 -4.08
CA THR A 74 -2.65 6.06 -5.38
C THR A 74 -1.15 6.29 -5.54
N GLY A 75 -0.51 5.56 -6.44
CA GLY A 75 0.89 5.78 -6.80
C GLY A 75 1.20 7.24 -7.19
N PHE A 76 0.27 7.90 -7.88
CA PHE A 76 0.43 9.32 -8.28
C PHE A 76 0.53 10.27 -7.09
N ALA A 77 -0.22 10.03 -6.02
CA ALA A 77 -0.18 10.84 -4.82
C ALA A 77 1.21 10.85 -4.17
N ARG A 78 2.01 9.81 -4.41
CA ARG A 78 3.38 9.68 -3.86
C ARG A 78 4.43 10.44 -4.67
N ALA A 79 4.15 10.71 -5.93
CA ALA A 79 5.01 11.51 -6.82
C ALA A 79 4.65 13.00 -6.82
N ASN A 80 3.48 13.38 -6.30
CA ASN A 80 3.02 14.76 -6.26
C ASN A 80 3.72 15.56 -5.15
N TRP A 81 4.01 16.83 -5.44
CA TRP A 81 4.56 17.76 -4.46
C TRP A 81 3.68 17.87 -3.19
N ARG A 82 4.33 17.85 -2.04
CA ARG A 82 3.69 18.02 -0.73
C ARG A 82 4.48 19.01 0.11
N ALA A 83 3.78 19.90 0.82
CA ALA A 83 4.42 20.84 1.73
C ALA A 83 5.14 20.06 2.86
N PHE A 84 6.40 20.41 3.11
CA PHE A 84 7.26 19.88 4.17
C PHE A 84 7.58 18.37 4.08
N ASN A 85 7.32 17.73 2.95
CA ASN A 85 7.59 16.31 2.75
C ASN A 85 8.24 16.07 1.40
N GLU A 86 9.19 15.15 1.36
CA GLU A 86 9.68 14.58 0.11
C GLU A 86 8.58 13.81 -0.60
N THR A 87 8.60 13.86 -1.93
CA THR A 87 7.90 12.84 -2.73
C THR A 87 8.65 11.51 -2.63
N LEU A 88 7.98 10.41 -2.94
CA LEU A 88 8.63 9.11 -2.91
C LEU A 88 9.78 8.99 -3.93
N PRO A 89 9.69 9.50 -5.17
CA PRO A 89 10.83 9.56 -6.09
C PRO A 89 12.00 10.40 -5.56
N GLN A 90 11.75 11.54 -4.89
CA GLN A 90 12.82 12.36 -4.29
C GLN A 90 13.55 11.61 -3.17
N ARG A 91 12.79 10.93 -2.30
CA ARG A 91 13.35 10.07 -1.24
C ARG A 91 14.21 8.96 -1.81
N HIS A 92 13.68 8.26 -2.79
CA HIS A 92 14.35 7.16 -3.48
C HIS A 92 15.69 7.64 -4.08
N GLU A 93 15.69 8.74 -4.83
CA GLU A 93 16.90 9.27 -5.42
C GLU A 93 17.90 9.79 -4.37
N ARG A 94 17.43 10.43 -3.30
CA ARG A 94 18.27 10.89 -2.19
C ARG A 94 18.99 9.73 -1.51
N LEU A 95 18.29 8.62 -1.22
CA LEU A 95 18.90 7.45 -0.58
C LEU A 95 20.01 6.84 -1.44
N VAL A 96 19.84 6.83 -2.76
CA VAL A 96 20.87 6.38 -3.70
C VAL A 96 22.04 7.39 -3.72
N ALA A 97 21.74 8.68 -3.82
CA ALA A 97 22.76 9.73 -3.85
C ALA A 97 23.60 9.81 -2.56
N GLU A 98 23.00 9.51 -1.42
CA GLU A 98 23.68 9.43 -0.11
C GLU A 98 24.45 8.12 0.10
N GLY A 99 24.41 7.19 -0.86
CA GLY A 99 25.05 5.87 -0.76
C GLY A 99 24.41 4.95 0.29
N LYS A 100 23.18 5.24 0.72
CA LYS A 100 22.43 4.42 1.68
C LYS A 100 21.74 3.21 0.99
N MET A 101 21.56 3.28 -0.30
CA MET A 101 20.90 2.28 -1.10
C MET A 101 21.54 2.22 -2.47
N THR A 102 21.70 1.03 -3.05
CA THR A 102 22.04 0.87 -4.46
C THR A 102 20.87 1.28 -5.36
N PRO A 103 21.10 1.67 -6.63
CA PRO A 103 20.01 1.98 -7.54
C PRO A 103 18.99 0.85 -7.65
N ALA A 104 17.73 1.21 -7.72
CA ALA A 104 16.60 0.30 -7.90
C ALA A 104 15.55 0.94 -8.81
N ILE A 105 14.63 0.16 -9.34
CA ILE A 105 13.43 0.63 -10.03
C ILE A 105 12.34 0.80 -8.97
N LEU A 106 11.73 1.99 -8.88
CA LEU A 106 10.61 2.25 -8.00
C LEU A 106 9.32 2.37 -8.82
N VAL A 107 8.37 1.48 -8.55
CA VAL A 107 7.10 1.39 -9.27
C VAL A 107 5.96 1.87 -8.36
N MET A 108 5.13 2.76 -8.86
CA MET A 108 4.02 3.38 -8.14
C MET A 108 2.75 3.25 -8.99
N PRO A 109 2.06 2.10 -8.94
CA PRO A 109 0.87 1.88 -9.77
C PRO A 109 -0.34 2.64 -9.24
N ASP A 110 -1.27 2.95 -10.16
CA ASP A 110 -2.62 3.39 -9.79
C ASP A 110 -3.44 2.17 -9.35
N THR A 111 -3.78 2.16 -8.06
CA THR A 111 -4.55 1.09 -7.42
C THR A 111 -5.84 1.60 -6.78
N PHE A 112 -6.27 2.81 -7.17
CA PHE A 112 -7.49 3.42 -6.67
C PHE A 112 -8.74 2.76 -7.29
N THR A 113 -9.80 2.62 -6.49
CA THR A 113 -11.12 2.13 -6.92
C THR A 113 -12.21 3.14 -6.58
N SER A 114 -13.40 3.01 -7.14
CA SER A 114 -14.53 3.87 -6.78
C SER A 114 -15.01 3.70 -5.32
N LEU A 115 -14.56 2.63 -4.64
CA LEU A 115 -14.71 2.48 -3.19
C LEU A 115 -13.51 3.03 -2.38
N GLY A 116 -12.60 3.77 -3.00
CA GLY A 116 -11.51 4.46 -2.31
C GLY A 116 -10.18 3.71 -2.20
N GLY A 117 -10.09 2.49 -2.67
CA GLY A 117 -8.88 1.66 -2.64
C GLY A 117 -9.21 0.18 -2.70
N ASN A 118 -8.20 -0.64 -2.45
CA ASN A 118 -8.34 -2.11 -2.37
C ASN A 118 -7.32 -2.68 -1.37
N GLN A 119 -7.41 -3.97 -1.08
CA GLN A 119 -6.55 -4.67 -0.13
C GLN A 119 -5.52 -5.59 -0.82
N PHE A 120 -5.32 -5.45 -2.13
CA PHE A 120 -4.32 -6.19 -2.92
C PHE A 120 -4.50 -7.73 -2.87
N ILE A 121 -5.73 -8.17 -2.68
CA ILE A 121 -6.15 -9.56 -2.84
C ILE A 121 -7.20 -9.65 -3.95
N ASP A 122 -7.48 -10.88 -4.40
CA ASP A 122 -8.47 -11.11 -5.45
C ASP A 122 -9.89 -11.01 -4.89
N SER A 123 -10.73 -10.26 -5.57
CA SER A 123 -12.16 -10.09 -5.27
C SER A 123 -12.96 -10.14 -6.58
N ASP A 124 -14.11 -10.77 -6.55
CA ASP A 124 -15.00 -10.76 -7.72
C ASP A 124 -15.66 -9.39 -7.91
N ILE A 125 -15.82 -8.60 -6.84
CA ILE A 125 -16.44 -7.28 -6.88
C ILE A 125 -15.42 -6.20 -7.31
N LEU A 126 -14.21 -6.20 -6.72
CA LEU A 126 -13.19 -5.15 -6.93
C LEU A 126 -12.21 -5.48 -8.07
N GLY A 127 -12.18 -6.72 -8.55
CA GLY A 127 -11.16 -7.22 -9.47
C GLY A 127 -10.05 -8.01 -8.76
N LYS A 128 -9.27 -8.73 -9.54
CA LYS A 128 -8.26 -9.68 -9.03
C LYS A 128 -6.90 -8.98 -8.84
N TRP A 129 -6.83 -8.09 -7.87
CA TRP A 129 -5.67 -7.23 -7.62
C TRP A 129 -4.41 -8.00 -7.19
N GLY A 130 -4.56 -9.11 -6.45
CA GLY A 130 -3.43 -9.96 -6.09
C GLY A 130 -2.82 -10.64 -7.31
N SER A 131 -3.65 -11.25 -8.16
CA SER A 131 -3.23 -11.87 -9.42
C SER A 131 -2.67 -10.84 -10.40
N TRP A 132 -3.27 -9.63 -10.47
CA TRP A 132 -2.76 -8.53 -11.30
C TRP A 132 -1.35 -8.11 -10.89
N LEU A 133 -1.09 -7.95 -9.60
CA LEU A 133 0.25 -7.60 -9.09
C LEU A 133 1.29 -8.68 -9.42
N ARG A 134 0.94 -9.94 -9.12
CA ARG A 134 1.85 -11.08 -9.25
C ARG A 134 2.17 -11.43 -10.69
N GLU A 135 1.21 -11.27 -11.59
CA GLU A 135 1.31 -11.73 -12.97
C GLU A 135 1.42 -10.53 -13.92
N ASP A 136 0.32 -9.84 -14.21
CA ASP A 136 0.24 -8.87 -15.30
C ASP A 136 1.17 -7.66 -15.10
N LEU A 137 1.23 -7.10 -13.89
CA LEU A 137 2.12 -5.96 -13.62
C LEU A 137 3.59 -6.38 -13.71
N ARG A 138 3.95 -7.55 -13.16
CA ARG A 138 5.33 -8.04 -13.24
C ARG A 138 5.75 -8.37 -14.67
N ASP A 139 4.87 -8.99 -15.45
CA ASP A 139 5.14 -9.31 -16.86
C ASP A 139 5.34 -8.03 -17.67
N GLU A 140 4.50 -7.01 -17.45
CA GLU A 140 4.63 -5.72 -18.11
C GLU A 140 5.95 -5.01 -17.73
N LEU A 141 6.33 -5.05 -16.44
CA LEU A 141 7.60 -4.49 -15.97
C LEU A 141 8.81 -5.24 -16.54
N ASN A 142 8.78 -6.56 -16.55
CA ASN A 142 9.85 -7.38 -17.13
C ASN A 142 10.01 -7.16 -18.66
N SER A 143 8.92 -6.82 -19.35
CA SER A 143 8.98 -6.51 -20.78
C SER A 143 9.67 -5.17 -21.08
N ARG A 144 9.75 -4.27 -20.09
CA ARG A 144 10.24 -2.88 -20.25
C ARG A 144 11.60 -2.66 -19.61
N TYR A 145 11.92 -3.38 -18.55
CA TYR A 145 13.09 -3.14 -17.70
C TYR A 145 13.88 -4.41 -17.44
N ASP A 146 15.18 -4.25 -17.30
CA ASP A 146 16.08 -5.34 -16.88
C ASP A 146 16.04 -5.43 -15.34
N ILE A 147 15.25 -6.38 -14.83
CA ILE A 147 14.93 -6.52 -13.41
C ILE A 147 15.64 -7.75 -12.83
N SER A 148 16.35 -7.57 -11.71
CA SER A 148 17.04 -8.65 -11.00
C SER A 148 16.16 -9.37 -9.97
N GLY A 149 15.09 -8.73 -9.48
CA GLY A 149 14.15 -9.30 -8.50
C GLY A 149 13.12 -8.27 -8.07
N PHE A 150 12.11 -8.72 -7.31
CA PHE A 150 10.94 -7.90 -6.95
C PHE A 150 10.70 -7.86 -5.45
N GLY A 151 10.43 -6.65 -4.92
CA GLY A 151 9.95 -6.45 -3.56
C GLY A 151 8.70 -5.60 -3.49
N LEU A 152 7.94 -5.79 -2.43
CA LEU A 152 6.75 -4.99 -2.13
C LEU A 152 6.99 -4.10 -0.91
N VAL A 153 6.49 -2.88 -0.95
CA VAL A 153 6.42 -2.01 0.22
C VAL A 153 5.12 -1.25 0.23
N GLY A 154 4.52 -1.12 1.39
CA GLY A 154 3.30 -0.33 1.52
C GLY A 154 3.00 0.10 2.94
N LYS A 155 1.97 0.94 3.06
CA LYS A 155 1.48 1.44 4.34
C LYS A 155 -0.02 1.18 4.45
N SER A 156 -0.52 0.89 5.67
CA SER A 156 -1.96 0.66 5.92
C SER A 156 -2.48 -0.48 5.02
N SER A 157 -3.53 -0.28 4.24
CA SER A 157 -3.98 -1.26 3.21
C SER A 157 -2.84 -1.73 2.30
N GLY A 158 -1.92 -0.84 1.89
CA GLY A 158 -0.74 -1.23 1.11
C GLY A 158 0.26 -2.05 1.91
N GLY A 159 0.42 -1.76 3.22
CA GLY A 159 1.24 -2.56 4.13
C GLY A 159 0.65 -3.95 4.34
N TYR A 160 -0.66 -4.03 4.55
CA TYR A 160 -1.41 -5.28 4.56
C TYR A 160 -1.18 -6.07 3.26
N GLY A 161 -1.38 -5.40 2.11
CA GLY A 161 -1.17 -6.02 0.80
C GLY A 161 0.23 -6.58 0.62
N ALA A 162 1.28 -5.83 1.01
CA ALA A 162 2.66 -6.31 0.94
C ALA A 162 2.87 -7.57 1.81
N LEU A 163 2.37 -7.55 3.05
CA LEU A 163 2.48 -8.66 3.99
C LEU A 163 1.74 -9.90 3.50
N VAL A 164 0.46 -9.75 3.11
CA VAL A 164 -0.38 -10.87 2.66
C VAL A 164 0.12 -11.45 1.34
N ARG A 165 0.59 -10.62 0.40
CA ARG A 165 1.22 -11.12 -0.82
C ARG A 165 2.51 -11.89 -0.53
N GLY A 166 3.30 -11.44 0.45
CA GLY A 166 4.46 -12.20 0.91
C GLY A 166 4.12 -13.56 1.53
N MET A 167 2.96 -13.68 2.18
CA MET A 167 2.47 -14.97 2.72
C MET A 167 1.94 -15.91 1.63
N LEU A 168 1.19 -15.36 0.66
CA LEU A 168 0.43 -16.17 -0.30
C LEU A 168 1.19 -16.50 -1.60
N ASP A 169 2.19 -15.69 -1.95
CA ASP A 169 2.92 -15.80 -3.22
C ASP A 169 4.41 -16.06 -2.97
N ASP A 170 5.00 -16.97 -3.71
CA ASP A 170 6.45 -17.25 -3.75
C ASP A 170 7.23 -16.36 -4.74
N SER A 171 6.57 -15.32 -5.23
CA SER A 171 7.07 -14.48 -6.33
C SER A 171 7.83 -13.25 -5.86
N TRP A 172 7.91 -12.99 -4.56
CA TRP A 172 8.49 -11.78 -3.97
C TRP A 172 9.78 -12.14 -3.22
N ASP A 173 10.85 -11.41 -3.51
CA ASP A 173 12.15 -11.62 -2.87
C ASP A 173 12.24 -10.97 -1.49
N ALA A 174 11.44 -9.93 -1.24
CA ALA A 174 11.29 -9.29 0.06
C ALA A 174 10.00 -8.45 0.15
N VAL A 175 9.49 -8.26 1.37
CA VAL A 175 8.29 -7.43 1.61
C VAL A 175 8.48 -6.51 2.82
N ALA A 176 7.87 -5.31 2.78
CA ALA A 176 7.89 -4.37 3.89
C ALA A 176 6.49 -3.81 4.17
N CYS A 177 6.04 -4.02 5.40
CA CYS A 177 4.74 -3.64 5.93
C CYS A 177 4.88 -2.50 6.93
N HIS A 178 4.40 -1.31 6.58
CA HIS A 178 4.30 -0.17 7.50
C HIS A 178 2.86 -0.02 7.99
N SER A 179 2.61 -0.28 9.26
CA SER A 179 1.27 -0.16 9.88
C SER A 179 0.18 -0.82 9.01
N GLY A 180 0.40 -2.05 8.54
CA GLY A 180 -0.57 -2.81 7.75
C GLY A 180 -1.68 -3.39 8.64
N ASP A 181 -2.88 -3.51 8.09
CA ASP A 181 -4.04 -4.03 8.81
C ASP A 181 -3.77 -5.45 9.33
N CYS A 182 -3.95 -5.65 10.62
CA CYS A 182 -3.70 -6.94 11.28
C CYS A 182 -4.46 -6.98 12.62
N GLY A 183 -5.02 -8.13 12.97
CA GLY A 183 -5.86 -8.29 14.15
C GLY A 183 -7.25 -7.71 13.91
N PHE A 184 -8.00 -8.28 12.98
CA PHE A 184 -9.28 -7.76 12.50
C PHE A 184 -10.33 -7.56 13.59
N GLU A 185 -10.25 -8.29 14.70
CA GLU A 185 -11.15 -8.08 15.84
C GLU A 185 -10.94 -6.71 16.51
N VAL A 186 -9.70 -6.24 16.61
CA VAL A 186 -9.37 -4.96 17.25
C VAL A 186 -9.24 -3.80 16.27
N VAL A 187 -9.12 -4.09 14.97
CA VAL A 187 -9.03 -3.07 13.91
C VAL A 187 -10.41 -2.81 13.30
N PHE A 188 -11.15 -3.86 12.93
CA PHE A 188 -12.42 -3.75 12.24
C PHE A 188 -13.62 -4.08 13.14
N GLY A 189 -13.51 -5.12 13.97
CA GLY A 189 -14.63 -5.59 14.79
C GLY A 189 -15.21 -4.50 15.70
N ILE A 190 -14.36 -3.72 16.34
CA ILE A 190 -14.78 -2.66 17.27
C ILE A 190 -15.44 -1.45 16.57
N GLU A 191 -15.18 -1.26 15.27
CA GLU A 191 -15.66 -0.11 14.50
C GLU A 191 -16.97 -0.40 13.74
N MET A 192 -17.49 -1.63 13.78
CA MET A 192 -18.72 -2.00 13.07
C MET A 192 -19.92 -1.18 13.50
N ALA A 193 -20.04 -0.86 14.79
CA ALA A 193 -21.16 -0.07 15.32
C ALA A 193 -21.15 1.38 14.80
N SER A 194 -20.00 2.02 14.74
CA SER A 194 -19.84 3.37 14.22
C SER A 194 -20.12 3.42 12.72
N THR A 195 -19.58 2.45 11.97
CA THR A 195 -19.82 2.28 10.53
C THR A 195 -21.31 2.12 10.22
N LEU A 196 -21.98 1.21 10.91
CA LEU A 196 -23.42 0.96 10.71
C LEU A 196 -24.24 2.21 11.04
N THR A 197 -23.88 2.95 12.10
CA THR A 197 -24.54 4.20 12.48
C THR A 197 -24.46 5.23 11.35
N GLN A 198 -23.31 5.41 10.73
CA GLN A 198 -23.13 6.31 9.60
C GLN A 198 -23.93 5.87 8.37
N ILE A 199 -23.91 4.60 8.03
CA ILE A 199 -24.70 4.06 6.92
C ILE A 199 -26.19 4.33 7.15
N MET A 200 -26.69 4.10 8.35
CA MET A 200 -28.08 4.32 8.70
C MET A 200 -28.46 5.81 8.71
N ALA A 201 -27.55 6.69 9.11
CA ALA A 201 -27.77 8.15 9.05
C ALA A 201 -27.98 8.66 7.62
N HIS A 202 -27.38 8.00 6.63
CA HIS A 202 -27.62 8.27 5.21
C HIS A 202 -28.85 7.54 4.63
N GLY A 203 -29.52 6.69 5.40
CA GLY A 203 -30.71 5.94 4.99
C GLY A 203 -30.37 4.61 4.29
N GLY A 204 -29.22 4.03 4.62
CA GLY A 204 -28.76 2.74 4.16
C GLY A 204 -27.59 2.85 3.19
N GLU A 205 -26.92 1.72 2.94
CA GLU A 205 -25.69 1.59 2.16
C GLU A 205 -25.80 2.19 0.75
N LYS A 206 -26.87 1.85 0.02
CA LYS A 206 -27.08 2.36 -1.34
C LYS A 206 -27.11 3.90 -1.37
N LYS A 207 -27.81 4.52 -0.42
CA LYS A 207 -27.90 5.97 -0.34
C LYS A 207 -26.60 6.61 0.12
N PHE A 208 -25.84 5.92 0.97
CA PHE A 208 -24.50 6.36 1.33
C PHE A 208 -23.57 6.36 0.10
N LEU A 209 -23.59 5.32 -0.71
CA LEU A 209 -22.80 5.27 -1.95
C LEU A 209 -23.25 6.29 -2.99
N GLU A 210 -24.55 6.57 -3.09
CA GLU A 210 -25.07 7.68 -3.92
C GLU A 210 -24.55 9.03 -3.40
N TYR A 211 -24.59 9.26 -2.09
CA TYR A 211 -24.02 10.45 -1.46
C TYR A 211 -22.52 10.58 -1.74
N VAL A 212 -21.74 9.52 -1.62
CA VAL A 212 -20.29 9.52 -1.92
C VAL A 212 -20.02 9.97 -3.37
N LYS A 213 -20.84 9.55 -4.33
CA LYS A 213 -20.71 9.95 -5.74
C LYS A 213 -21.04 11.42 -5.98
N ASP A 214 -22.03 11.95 -5.28
CA ASP A 214 -22.60 13.27 -5.55
C ASP A 214 -22.01 14.38 -4.69
N THR A 215 -21.36 14.02 -3.55
CA THR A 215 -20.80 15.03 -2.64
C THR A 215 -19.51 15.64 -3.20
N PRO A 216 -19.35 16.97 -3.12
CA PRO A 216 -18.11 17.63 -3.55
C PRO A 216 -16.93 17.38 -2.58
N SER A 217 -17.20 16.91 -1.36
CA SER A 217 -16.19 16.69 -0.33
C SER A 217 -16.67 15.69 0.71
N LEU A 218 -15.92 14.60 0.84
CA LEU A 218 -16.12 13.62 1.92
C LEU A 218 -15.54 14.14 3.24
N LYS A 219 -16.15 13.75 4.35
CA LYS A 219 -15.65 14.00 5.72
C LYS A 219 -14.89 12.78 6.24
N GLY A 220 -14.23 12.94 7.41
CA GLY A 220 -13.44 11.86 8.00
C GLY A 220 -14.24 10.55 8.20
N ASP A 221 -15.45 10.65 8.75
CA ASP A 221 -16.31 9.49 9.01
C ASP A 221 -16.84 8.84 7.71
N ASP A 222 -17.01 9.62 6.63
CA ASP A 222 -17.41 9.12 5.33
C ASP A 222 -16.30 8.23 4.73
N PHE A 223 -15.03 8.66 4.84
CA PHE A 223 -13.88 7.85 4.39
C PHE A 223 -13.78 6.54 5.16
N HIS A 224 -14.01 6.58 6.47
CA HIS A 224 -13.98 5.40 7.31
C HIS A 224 -15.10 4.43 6.94
N THR A 225 -16.32 4.92 6.77
CA THR A 225 -17.47 4.12 6.33
C THR A 225 -17.25 3.51 4.95
N LEU A 226 -16.72 4.30 3.99
CA LEU A 226 -16.40 3.82 2.65
C LEU A 226 -15.33 2.72 2.68
N MET A 227 -14.34 2.83 3.58
CA MET A 227 -13.33 1.79 3.79
C MET A 227 -13.96 0.46 4.19
N PHE A 228 -14.93 0.46 5.10
CA PHE A 228 -15.63 -0.77 5.50
C PHE A 228 -16.44 -1.40 4.37
N LEU A 229 -17.05 -0.58 3.51
CA LEU A 229 -17.73 -1.09 2.31
C LEU A 229 -16.74 -1.67 1.29
N ALA A 230 -15.58 -1.03 1.13
CA ALA A 230 -14.50 -1.58 0.30
C ALA A 230 -13.97 -2.91 0.86
N MET A 231 -13.87 -3.03 2.19
CA MET A 231 -13.48 -4.28 2.85
C MET A 231 -14.57 -5.37 2.71
N ALA A 232 -15.84 -5.03 2.81
CA ALA A 232 -16.93 -5.96 2.55
C ALA A 232 -16.88 -6.50 1.11
N ALA A 233 -16.63 -5.62 0.14
CA ALA A 233 -16.43 -5.99 -1.25
C ALA A 233 -15.13 -6.78 -1.50
N THR A 234 -14.15 -6.68 -0.61
CA THR A 234 -12.88 -7.41 -0.70
C THR A 234 -12.96 -8.79 -0.06
N TYR A 235 -13.49 -8.87 1.17
CA TYR A 235 -13.40 -10.06 2.02
C TYR A 235 -14.63 -10.97 1.96
N SER A 236 -15.74 -10.50 1.39
CA SER A 236 -17.00 -11.27 1.30
C SER A 236 -17.83 -10.86 0.07
N ASP A 237 -19.13 -11.04 0.16
CA ASP A 237 -20.11 -10.76 -0.90
C ASP A 237 -20.50 -9.29 -1.09
N GLY A 238 -19.73 -8.36 -0.54
CA GLY A 238 -20.00 -6.93 -0.58
C GLY A 238 -20.88 -6.43 0.56
N THR A 239 -21.33 -7.29 1.47
CA THR A 239 -22.12 -6.90 2.63
C THR A 239 -21.30 -6.92 3.92
N LEU A 240 -21.61 -6.02 4.85
CA LEU A 240 -20.96 -6.01 6.16
C LEU A 240 -21.27 -7.30 6.94
N PRO A 241 -20.33 -7.76 7.79
CA PRO A 241 -20.52 -8.99 8.60
C PRO A 241 -21.38 -8.74 9.85
N VAL A 242 -22.30 -7.78 9.80
CA VAL A 242 -23.24 -7.45 10.89
C VAL A 242 -24.63 -7.15 10.35
N ASP A 243 -25.66 -7.50 11.13
CA ASP A 243 -27.04 -7.12 10.84
C ASP A 243 -27.35 -5.66 11.29
N LEU A 244 -28.58 -5.21 11.07
CA LEU A 244 -29.05 -3.87 11.46
C LEU A 244 -29.07 -3.62 12.99
N ASN A 245 -28.93 -4.67 13.81
CA ASN A 245 -28.76 -4.57 15.26
C ASN A 245 -27.30 -4.63 15.69
N CYS A 246 -26.38 -4.56 14.73
CA CYS A 246 -24.95 -4.73 14.93
C CYS A 246 -24.55 -6.09 15.52
N LYS A 247 -25.36 -7.13 15.27
CA LYS A 247 -25.04 -8.50 15.63
C LYS A 247 -24.22 -9.11 14.49
N PHE A 248 -23.06 -9.68 14.85
CA PHE A 248 -22.20 -10.36 13.88
C PHE A 248 -22.91 -11.58 13.28
N ASP A 249 -22.76 -11.74 11.98
CA ASP A 249 -22.96 -12.97 11.25
C ASP A 249 -21.65 -13.78 11.36
N ASP A 250 -21.72 -14.90 12.07
CA ASP A 250 -20.54 -15.69 12.41
C ASP A 250 -19.83 -16.25 11.16
N GLU A 251 -20.58 -16.59 10.09
CA GLU A 251 -20.02 -17.11 8.85
C GLU A 251 -19.26 -16.02 8.08
N LYS A 252 -19.89 -14.86 7.87
CA LYS A 252 -19.27 -13.72 7.20
C LYS A 252 -18.09 -13.18 7.97
N TRP A 253 -18.19 -13.10 9.30
CA TRP A 253 -17.09 -12.66 10.12
C TRP A 253 -15.91 -13.63 10.11
N ALA A 254 -16.17 -14.94 10.05
CA ALA A 254 -15.14 -15.95 9.86
C ALA A 254 -14.48 -15.83 8.46
N GLU A 255 -15.24 -15.50 7.43
CA GLU A 255 -14.72 -15.22 6.09
C GLU A 255 -13.79 -14.03 6.09
N TRP A 256 -14.17 -12.90 6.69
CA TRP A 256 -13.28 -11.75 6.89
C TRP A 256 -12.00 -12.14 7.63
N LYS A 257 -12.14 -12.82 8.78
CA LYS A 257 -10.99 -13.25 9.60
C LYS A 257 -10.08 -14.24 8.90
N SER A 258 -10.55 -14.94 7.89
CA SER A 258 -9.68 -15.83 7.11
C SER A 258 -8.59 -15.07 6.35
N TRP A 259 -8.80 -13.78 6.11
CA TRP A 259 -7.85 -12.86 5.48
C TRP A 259 -6.98 -12.08 6.48
N ASP A 260 -7.23 -12.22 7.78
CA ASP A 260 -6.36 -11.60 8.81
C ASP A 260 -4.96 -12.22 8.76
N PRO A 261 -3.88 -11.42 8.70
CA PRO A 261 -2.52 -11.95 8.78
C PRO A 261 -2.27 -12.87 9.98
N LEU A 262 -2.97 -12.67 11.12
CA LEU A 262 -2.94 -13.58 12.27
C LEU A 262 -3.52 -14.96 11.97
N THR A 263 -4.48 -15.06 11.08
CA THR A 263 -5.04 -16.34 10.64
C THR A 263 -4.17 -16.96 9.54
N LEU A 264 -3.73 -16.13 8.58
CA LEU A 264 -2.94 -16.60 7.45
C LEU A 264 -1.61 -17.20 7.87
N ILE A 265 -0.94 -16.62 8.88
CA ILE A 265 0.38 -17.09 9.34
C ILE A 265 0.36 -18.54 9.87
N GLU A 266 -0.79 -19.04 10.30
CA GLU A 266 -0.92 -20.44 10.73
C GLU A 266 -0.74 -21.45 9.58
N SER A 267 -1.04 -21.03 8.36
CA SER A 267 -0.97 -21.88 7.16
C SER A 267 0.16 -21.50 6.20
N TYR A 268 0.57 -20.23 6.20
CA TYR A 268 1.52 -19.65 5.24
C TYR A 268 2.78 -19.16 5.95
N GLN A 269 3.69 -20.09 6.29
CA GLN A 269 4.86 -19.83 7.10
C GLN A 269 6.16 -19.62 6.27
N ASN A 270 6.09 -19.81 4.95
CA ASN A 270 7.23 -19.62 4.06
C ASN A 270 7.23 -18.21 3.47
N LEU A 271 7.44 -17.19 4.34
CA LEU A 271 7.54 -15.81 3.90
C LEU A 271 8.95 -15.51 3.34
N PRO A 272 9.02 -14.61 2.33
CA PRO A 272 10.29 -13.97 2.01
C PRO A 272 10.78 -13.12 3.19
N PRO A 273 12.04 -12.63 3.18
CA PRO A 273 12.48 -11.61 4.12
C PRO A 273 11.43 -10.53 4.31
N CYS A 274 11.01 -10.31 5.56
CA CYS A 274 9.86 -9.50 5.90
C CYS A 274 10.23 -8.41 6.92
N TRP A 275 9.91 -7.15 6.58
CA TRP A 275 9.99 -5.99 7.48
C TRP A 275 8.59 -5.62 7.95
N ILE A 276 8.41 -5.47 9.25
CA ILE A 276 7.15 -5.04 9.86
C ILE A 276 7.45 -3.92 10.85
N ASP A 277 6.81 -2.77 10.70
CA ASP A 277 6.86 -1.73 11.72
C ASP A 277 5.51 -1.03 11.93
N VAL A 278 5.35 -0.43 13.12
CA VAL A 278 4.10 0.25 13.51
C VAL A 278 4.37 1.31 14.57
N GLY A 279 3.59 2.39 14.56
CA GLY A 279 3.60 3.39 15.63
C GLY A 279 2.92 2.87 16.90
N ASP A 280 3.53 3.11 18.08
CA ASP A 280 3.04 2.68 19.40
C ASP A 280 1.68 3.30 19.80
N ARG A 281 1.24 4.33 19.07
CA ARG A 281 -0.03 5.05 19.24
C ARG A 281 -0.81 5.12 17.93
N ASP A 282 -0.79 4.03 17.16
CA ASP A 282 -1.60 3.92 15.95
C ASP A 282 -3.09 4.05 16.29
N GLN A 283 -3.75 5.06 15.73
CA GLN A 283 -5.14 5.40 16.06
C GLN A 283 -6.18 4.41 15.52
N TYR A 284 -5.76 3.50 14.64
CA TYR A 284 -6.60 2.39 14.13
C TYR A 284 -6.36 1.08 14.89
N ASN A 285 -5.62 1.12 16.02
CA ASN A 285 -5.30 -0.04 16.85
C ASN A 285 -4.44 -1.13 16.17
N ILE A 286 -3.90 -0.87 15.00
CA ILE A 286 -3.10 -1.81 14.20
C ILE A 286 -1.91 -2.35 14.98
N HIS A 287 -1.31 -1.54 15.86
CA HIS A 287 -0.19 -1.95 16.72
C HIS A 287 -0.51 -3.15 17.62
N TYR A 288 -1.76 -3.33 18.05
CA TYR A 288 -2.14 -4.51 18.82
C TYR A 288 -2.11 -5.79 17.98
N GLY A 289 -2.65 -5.72 16.75
CA GLY A 289 -2.62 -6.85 15.83
C GLY A 289 -1.21 -7.22 15.39
N LEU A 290 -0.40 -6.23 15.02
CA LEU A 290 0.98 -6.47 14.58
C LEU A 290 1.88 -6.96 15.71
N ARG A 291 1.67 -6.55 16.97
CA ARG A 291 2.34 -7.17 18.14
C ARG A 291 2.00 -8.65 18.29
N GLN A 292 0.71 -9.00 18.12
CA GLN A 292 0.28 -10.40 18.16
C GLN A 292 0.95 -11.19 17.03
N LEU A 293 0.97 -10.64 15.82
CA LEU A 293 1.64 -11.27 14.68
C LEU A 293 3.14 -11.45 14.92
N HIS A 294 3.85 -10.40 15.39
CA HIS A 294 5.26 -10.49 15.76
C HIS A 294 5.52 -11.62 16.76
N ASN A 295 4.74 -11.68 17.84
CA ASN A 295 4.88 -12.73 18.85
C ASN A 295 4.63 -14.12 18.23
N ARG A 296 3.60 -14.24 17.39
CA ARG A 296 3.27 -15.52 16.75
C ARG A 296 4.33 -15.97 15.76
N MET A 297 4.87 -15.05 14.94
CA MET A 297 5.98 -15.35 14.04
C MET A 297 7.22 -15.81 14.80
N ALA A 298 7.52 -15.17 15.94
CA ALA A 298 8.63 -15.58 16.80
C ALA A 298 8.42 -16.99 17.39
N GLU A 299 7.21 -17.33 17.84
CA GLU A 299 6.84 -18.68 18.31
C GLU A 299 7.00 -19.74 17.20
N LEU A 300 6.65 -19.39 15.97
CA LEU A 300 6.77 -20.26 14.80
C LEU A 300 8.21 -20.33 14.24
N GLY A 301 9.13 -19.52 14.78
CA GLY A 301 10.52 -19.45 14.30
C GLY A 301 10.67 -18.75 12.95
N ILE A 302 9.69 -17.93 12.54
CA ILE A 302 9.73 -17.18 11.28
C ILE A 302 10.54 -15.90 11.49
N ALA A 303 11.68 -15.81 10.80
CA ALA A 303 12.57 -14.64 10.86
C ALA A 303 11.91 -13.42 10.18
N HIS A 304 11.93 -12.28 10.86
CA HIS A 304 11.43 -11.01 10.33
C HIS A 304 12.09 -9.83 11.07
N GLU A 305 12.16 -8.67 10.42
CA GLU A 305 12.52 -7.41 11.07
C GLU A 305 11.26 -6.81 11.74
N TRP A 306 11.40 -6.41 12.99
CA TRP A 306 10.31 -5.83 13.76
C TRP A 306 10.73 -4.56 14.47
N GLU A 307 9.91 -3.51 14.32
CA GLU A 307 10.07 -2.30 15.11
C GLU A 307 8.72 -1.68 15.47
N GLU A 308 8.49 -1.49 16.77
CA GLU A 308 7.44 -0.62 17.27
C GLU A 308 8.07 0.72 17.66
N PHE A 309 7.79 1.76 16.88
CA PHE A 309 8.39 3.08 17.06
C PHE A 309 7.44 4.05 17.75
N SER A 310 7.98 5.11 18.37
CA SER A 310 7.15 6.15 18.97
C SER A 310 6.51 6.99 17.88
N GLY A 311 5.20 6.80 17.64
CA GLY A 311 4.46 7.47 16.57
C GLY A 311 3.00 7.04 16.49
N THR A 312 2.33 7.57 15.46
CA THR A 312 0.93 7.25 15.12
C THR A 312 0.86 6.61 13.75
N HIS A 313 -0.35 6.36 13.23
CA HIS A 313 -0.54 5.90 11.86
C HIS A 313 -0.10 6.91 10.80
N SER A 314 -0.08 8.20 11.13
CA SER A 314 0.17 9.29 10.19
C SER A 314 1.59 9.83 10.27
N GLY A 315 2.10 10.40 9.16
CA GLY A 315 3.41 11.06 9.14
C GLY A 315 4.60 10.12 9.22
N ILE A 316 4.44 8.85 8.90
CA ILE A 316 5.46 7.80 9.04
C ILE A 316 6.28 7.55 7.77
N ASP A 317 6.17 8.41 6.75
CA ASP A 317 6.89 8.24 5.48
C ASP A 317 8.43 8.19 5.65
N TYR A 318 8.96 8.75 6.75
CA TYR A 318 10.39 8.66 7.10
C TYR A 318 10.86 7.22 7.36
N ARG A 319 9.94 6.30 7.65
CA ARG A 319 10.26 4.89 7.85
C ARG A 319 10.77 4.23 6.56
N LEU A 320 10.38 4.77 5.42
CA LEU A 320 10.89 4.34 4.12
C LEU A 320 12.40 4.59 3.95
N ASP A 321 13.01 5.48 4.76
CA ASP A 321 14.47 5.66 4.79
C ASP A 321 15.21 4.41 5.32
N LEU A 322 14.52 3.56 6.05
CA LEU A 322 15.05 2.30 6.60
C LEU A 322 14.65 1.11 5.73
N SER A 323 13.36 1.01 5.40
CA SER A 323 12.84 -0.17 4.69
C SER A 323 13.24 -0.24 3.22
N LEU A 324 13.36 0.88 2.49
CA LEU A 324 13.77 0.84 1.08
C LEU A 324 15.21 0.32 0.90
N PRO A 325 16.23 0.82 1.64
CA PRO A 325 17.57 0.25 1.58
C PRO A 325 17.61 -1.23 1.98
N TRP A 326 16.86 -1.59 3.01
CA TRP A 326 16.76 -2.98 3.47
C TRP A 326 16.16 -3.87 2.38
N LEU A 327 15.02 -3.49 1.78
CA LEU A 327 14.39 -4.24 0.67
C LEU A 327 15.35 -4.48 -0.48
N VAL A 328 16.04 -3.42 -0.93
CA VAL A 328 17.02 -3.54 -2.03
C VAL A 328 18.11 -4.55 -1.68
N SER A 329 18.62 -4.51 -0.44
CA SER A 329 19.66 -5.45 0.01
C SER A 329 19.17 -6.91 0.03
N GLN A 330 17.89 -7.14 0.43
CA GLN A 330 17.32 -8.48 0.44
C GLN A 330 17.12 -9.02 -0.98
N ILE A 331 16.56 -8.21 -1.89
CA ILE A 331 16.36 -8.59 -3.30
C ILE A 331 17.70 -8.97 -3.95
N GLN A 332 18.77 -8.17 -3.72
CA GLN A 332 20.10 -8.45 -4.25
C GLN A 332 20.73 -9.72 -3.65
N SER A 333 20.35 -10.10 -2.44
CA SER A 333 20.85 -11.31 -1.79
C SER A 333 20.15 -12.57 -2.27
N ALA A 334 18.95 -12.44 -2.83
CA ALA A 334 18.18 -13.55 -3.41
C ALA A 334 18.56 -13.85 -4.87
N SER A 335 19.12 -12.86 -5.58
CA SER A 335 19.58 -12.95 -6.98
C SER A 335 20.96 -13.57 -7.08
#